data_8326c7d5a93fd4ccee996776cd0962a0
#
_entry.id   8326c7d5a93fd4ccee996776cd0962a0
#
_cell.length_a   1.000
_cell.length_b   1.000
_cell.length_c   1.000
_cell.angle_alpha   90.00
_cell.angle_beta   90.00
_cell.angle_gamma   90.00
#
_symmetry.space_group_name_H-M   'P 1'
#
loop_
_entity.id
_entity.type
_entity.pdbx_description
1 polymer ?
#
loop_
_entity_poly.entity_id
_entity_poly.type
_entity_poly.pdbx_seq_one_letter_code
_entity_poly.pdbx_strand_id
1 'polypeptide(L)'
;MTAKFRHFAINADDVQRAKQFYEAVFGWTFSPWGPPNFYQVRDAGEGLLGALQERRELVAGQPANTFEPTVGVEDLGVAKAAGVAAGGKIVMPRTRIEGVGELIYFRDSEGNLVGAMQYDTGLWE
;
A
#
# COMPACT_ATOMS: atom_id res chain seq x y z
N MET A 1 21.37 2.32 2.81
CA MET A 1 20.26 1.54 2.21
C MET A 1 19.31 2.47 1.45
N THR A 2 18.85 2.07 0.29
CA THR A 2 17.89 2.85 -0.49
C THR A 2 16.56 2.09 -0.53
N ALA A 3 15.54 2.68 0.04
CA ALA A 3 14.19 2.10 0.00
C ALA A 3 13.58 2.28 -1.38
N LYS A 4 12.76 1.32 -1.81
CA LYS A 4 12.14 1.32 -3.13
C LYS A 4 10.63 1.32 -3.01
N PHE A 5 9.99 1.98 -3.95
CA PHE A 5 8.54 1.94 -4.10
C PHE A 5 8.13 0.53 -4.54
N ARG A 6 7.29 -0.14 -3.76
CA ARG A 6 6.96 -1.56 -4.00
C ARG A 6 5.48 -1.82 -4.23
N HIS A 7 4.62 -0.96 -3.74
CA HIS A 7 3.20 -1.26 -3.74
C HIS A 7 2.38 0.02 -3.85
N PHE A 8 1.26 -0.09 -4.54
CA PHE A 8 0.22 0.93 -4.50
C PHE A 8 -1.14 0.25 -4.30
N ALA A 9 -2.10 1.00 -3.82
CA ALA A 9 -3.47 0.52 -3.70
C ALA A 9 -4.42 1.56 -4.28
N ILE A 10 -5.38 1.07 -5.07
CA ILE A 10 -6.46 1.87 -5.61
C ILE A 10 -7.67 1.64 -4.71
N ASN A 11 -8.20 2.71 -4.14
CA ASN A 11 -9.40 2.67 -3.32
C ASN A 11 -10.62 2.99 -4.17
N ALA A 12 -11.66 2.17 -4.08
CA ALA A 12 -12.85 2.32 -4.89
C ALA A 12 -14.12 2.09 -4.07
N ASP A 13 -15.14 2.90 -4.36
CA ASP A 13 -16.47 2.69 -3.79
C ASP A 13 -17.16 1.48 -4.46
N ASP A 14 -16.93 1.32 -5.75
CA ASP A 14 -17.39 0.18 -6.54
C ASP A 14 -16.20 -0.49 -7.22
N VAL A 15 -15.72 -1.56 -6.62
CA VAL A 15 -14.50 -2.25 -7.06
C VAL A 15 -14.66 -2.82 -8.48
N GLN A 16 -15.82 -3.37 -8.82
CA GLN A 16 -16.04 -3.94 -10.15
C GLN A 16 -16.03 -2.86 -11.23
N ARG A 17 -16.61 -1.71 -10.96
CA ARG A 17 -16.60 -0.58 -11.87
C ARG A 17 -15.17 -0.05 -12.07
N ALA A 18 -14.41 0.08 -10.99
CA ALA A 18 -13.01 0.50 -11.06
C ALA A 18 -12.17 -0.50 -11.84
N LYS A 19 -12.38 -1.80 -11.61
CA LYS A 19 -11.70 -2.88 -12.33
C LYS A 19 -11.90 -2.72 -13.84
N GLN A 20 -13.14 -2.54 -14.28
CA GLN A 20 -13.48 -2.35 -15.70
C GLN A 20 -12.77 -1.12 -16.27
N PHE A 21 -12.73 -0.02 -15.53
CA PHE A 21 -12.05 1.20 -15.95
C PHE A 21 -10.55 0.96 -16.20
N TYR A 22 -9.85 0.39 -15.21
CA TYR A 22 -8.41 0.20 -15.32
C TYR A 22 -8.03 -0.87 -16.35
N GLU A 23 -8.86 -1.89 -16.52
CA GLU A 23 -8.68 -2.88 -17.59
C GLU A 23 -8.82 -2.22 -18.96
N ALA A 24 -9.85 -1.41 -19.14
CA ALA A 24 -10.13 -0.77 -20.43
C ALA A 24 -9.10 0.29 -20.81
N VAL A 25 -8.66 1.11 -19.85
CA VAL A 25 -7.78 2.26 -20.11
C VAL A 25 -6.32 1.85 -20.19
N PHE A 26 -5.86 1.02 -19.27
CA PHE A 26 -4.44 0.68 -19.13
C PHE A 26 -4.11 -0.75 -19.51
N GLY A 27 -5.10 -1.60 -19.73
CA GLY A 27 -4.89 -2.97 -20.11
C GLY A 27 -4.36 -3.86 -18.98
N TRP A 28 -4.51 -3.43 -17.74
CA TRP A 28 -4.05 -4.20 -16.59
C TRP A 28 -4.92 -5.43 -16.37
N THR A 29 -4.30 -6.47 -15.80
CA THR A 29 -4.98 -7.72 -15.45
C THR A 29 -5.13 -7.80 -13.94
N PHE A 30 -6.36 -8.00 -13.48
CA PHE A 30 -6.69 -8.08 -12.06
C PHE A 30 -6.99 -9.53 -11.66
N SER A 31 -6.30 -10.01 -10.63
CA SER A 31 -6.47 -11.36 -10.10
C SER A 31 -7.00 -11.30 -8.67
N PRO A 32 -8.07 -12.03 -8.35
CA PRO A 32 -8.58 -12.06 -6.97
C PRO A 32 -7.51 -12.55 -6.00
N TRP A 33 -7.43 -11.91 -4.84
CA TRP A 33 -6.51 -12.31 -3.78
C TRP A 33 -7.11 -11.99 -2.42
N GLY A 34 -7.15 -13.00 -1.53
CA GLY A 34 -7.63 -12.80 -0.16
C GLY A 34 -9.13 -12.54 -0.05
N PRO A 35 -9.54 -11.46 0.62
CA PRO A 35 -10.96 -11.20 0.89
C PRO A 35 -11.77 -10.87 -0.37
N PRO A 36 -13.12 -10.94 -0.30
CA PRO A 36 -13.96 -10.50 -1.41
C PRO A 36 -13.68 -9.06 -1.81
N ASN A 37 -13.84 -8.76 -3.11
CA ASN A 37 -13.63 -7.43 -3.68
C ASN A 37 -12.20 -6.89 -3.48
N PHE A 38 -11.23 -7.81 -3.44
CA PHE A 38 -9.82 -7.46 -3.40
C PHE A 38 -9.11 -8.12 -4.57
N TYR A 39 -8.37 -7.33 -5.34
CA TYR A 39 -7.63 -7.81 -6.50
C TYR A 39 -6.19 -7.34 -6.44
N GLN A 40 -5.29 -8.15 -7.00
CA GLN A 40 -3.90 -7.75 -7.24
C GLN A 40 -3.72 -7.43 -8.71
N VAL A 41 -2.86 -6.47 -9.00
CA VAL A 41 -2.38 -6.18 -10.34
C VAL A 41 -0.84 -6.26 -10.33
N ARG A 42 -0.29 -7.10 -11.23
CA ARG A 42 1.14 -7.38 -11.28
C ARG A 42 1.83 -6.81 -12.51
N ASP A 43 1.06 -6.30 -13.46
CA ASP A 43 1.57 -5.80 -14.75
C ASP A 43 1.56 -4.27 -14.85
N ALA A 44 1.45 -3.58 -13.73
CA ALA A 44 1.48 -2.12 -13.70
C ALA A 44 2.91 -1.55 -13.75
N GLY A 45 3.91 -2.36 -13.43
CA GLY A 45 5.31 -1.97 -13.47
C GLY A 45 6.21 -3.08 -12.95
N GLU A 46 7.42 -3.14 -13.44
CA GLU A 46 8.38 -4.15 -13.00
C GLU A 46 8.73 -3.97 -11.53
N GLY A 47 8.61 -5.04 -10.74
CA GLY A 47 8.87 -5.01 -9.31
C GLY A 47 7.82 -4.27 -8.48
N LEU A 48 6.72 -3.88 -9.12
CA LEU A 48 5.63 -3.14 -8.48
C LEU A 48 4.37 -3.99 -8.41
N LEU A 49 3.83 -4.15 -7.22
CA LEU A 49 2.57 -4.83 -7.01
C LEU A 49 1.49 -3.80 -6.71
N GLY A 50 0.38 -3.90 -7.39
CA GLY A 50 -0.79 -3.07 -7.10
C GLY A 50 -1.91 -3.87 -6.47
N ALA A 51 -2.80 -3.17 -5.81
CA ALA A 51 -4.06 -3.70 -5.29
C ALA A 51 -5.22 -2.81 -5.72
N LEU A 52 -6.37 -3.42 -5.90
CA LEU A 52 -7.64 -2.73 -6.07
C LEU A 52 -8.56 -3.23 -4.96
N GLN A 53 -9.10 -2.31 -4.17
CA GLN A 53 -9.80 -2.65 -2.93
C GLN A 53 -10.96 -1.70 -2.65
N GLU A 54 -11.85 -2.13 -1.77
CA GLU A 54 -12.85 -1.23 -1.23
C GLU A 54 -12.16 -0.10 -0.48
N ARG A 55 -12.76 1.10 -0.56
CA ARG A 55 -12.18 2.30 0.05
C ARG A 55 -11.94 2.12 1.53
N ARG A 56 -10.71 2.38 1.96
CA ARG A 56 -10.31 2.22 3.36
C ARG A 56 -10.46 3.52 4.13
N GLU A 57 -10.54 3.37 5.44
CA GLU A 57 -10.57 4.49 6.37
C GLU A 57 -9.55 4.23 7.47
N LEU A 58 -8.28 4.56 7.17
CA LEU A 58 -7.18 4.35 8.12
C LEU A 58 -7.18 5.37 9.26
N VAL A 59 -7.78 6.52 9.02
CA VAL A 59 -8.00 7.55 10.02
C VAL A 59 -9.50 7.76 10.12
N ALA A 60 -10.06 7.63 11.33
CA ALA A 60 -11.50 7.72 11.55
C ALA A 60 -12.07 9.01 10.96
N GLY A 61 -13.13 8.89 10.15
CA GLY A 61 -13.78 10.01 9.48
C GLY A 61 -13.06 10.55 8.26
N GLN A 62 -11.97 9.91 7.83
CA GLN A 62 -11.16 10.35 6.69
C GLN A 62 -10.95 9.19 5.70
N PRO A 63 -11.90 8.93 4.80
CA PRO A 63 -11.74 7.89 3.80
C PRO A 63 -10.54 8.15 2.89
N ALA A 64 -9.82 7.11 2.51
CA ALA A 64 -8.71 7.20 1.57
C ALA A 64 -9.25 7.49 0.16
N ASN A 65 -8.69 8.48 -0.52
CA ASN A 65 -9.26 9.00 -1.76
C ASN A 65 -8.65 8.45 -3.04
N THR A 66 -7.34 8.22 -3.07
CA THR A 66 -6.64 7.89 -4.32
C THR A 66 -5.81 6.63 -4.13
N PHE A 67 -4.56 6.71 -4.50
CA PHE A 67 -3.61 5.64 -4.30
C PHE A 67 -2.98 5.74 -2.91
N GLU A 68 -2.70 4.58 -2.32
CA GLU A 68 -1.94 4.49 -1.09
C GLU A 68 -0.57 3.92 -1.44
N PRO A 69 0.51 4.71 -1.42
CA PRO A 69 1.84 4.19 -1.70
C PRO A 69 2.37 3.38 -0.52
N THR A 70 3.10 2.32 -0.83
CA THR A 70 3.82 1.53 0.16
C THR A 70 5.25 1.37 -0.28
N VAL A 71 6.19 1.79 0.57
CA VAL A 71 7.62 1.72 0.30
C VAL A 71 8.20 0.52 1.03
N GLY A 72 8.93 -0.34 0.30
CA GLY A 72 9.65 -1.46 0.90
C GLY A 72 10.90 -0.98 1.61
N VAL A 73 11.07 -1.36 2.87
CA VAL A 73 12.24 -0.99 3.69
C VAL A 73 12.90 -2.24 4.25
N GLU A 74 14.20 -2.15 4.52
CA GLU A 74 14.94 -3.29 5.11
C GLU A 74 14.62 -3.49 6.59
N ASP A 75 14.47 -2.38 7.32
CA ASP A 75 14.22 -2.42 8.76
C ASP A 75 13.12 -1.41 9.10
N LEU A 76 11.96 -1.95 9.46
CA LEU A 76 10.79 -1.14 9.75
C LEU A 76 10.96 -0.28 11.00
N GLY A 77 11.69 -0.78 12.01
CA GLY A 77 11.96 -0.01 13.22
C GLY A 77 12.81 1.22 12.95
N VAL A 78 13.82 1.07 12.09
CA VAL A 78 14.68 2.19 11.68
C VAL A 78 13.88 3.21 10.87
N ALA A 79 13.05 2.74 9.92
CA ALA A 79 12.21 3.61 9.11
C ALA A 79 11.21 4.39 9.96
N LYS A 80 10.57 3.70 10.92
CA LYS A 80 9.63 4.33 11.85
C LYS A 80 10.29 5.45 12.65
N ALA A 81 11.45 5.16 13.25
CA ALA A 81 12.17 6.15 14.06
C ALA A 81 12.58 7.37 13.22
N ALA A 82 13.07 7.13 12.01
CA ALA A 82 13.47 8.20 11.08
C ALA A 82 12.27 9.07 10.67
N GLY A 83 11.14 8.43 10.40
CA GLY A 83 9.91 9.13 10.01
C GLY A 83 9.39 10.03 11.12
N VAL A 84 9.35 9.54 12.35
CA VAL A 84 8.93 10.34 13.50
C VAL A 84 9.89 11.51 13.74
N ALA A 85 11.19 11.25 13.68
CA ALA A 85 12.21 12.29 13.86
C ALA A 85 12.12 13.38 12.79
N ALA A 86 11.67 13.04 11.57
CA ALA A 86 11.54 13.97 10.47
C ALA A 86 10.18 14.70 10.42
N GLY A 87 9.36 14.56 11.45
CA GLY A 87 8.09 15.28 11.56
C GLY A 87 6.85 14.48 11.15
N GLY A 88 7.01 13.20 10.85
CA GLY A 88 5.89 12.33 10.54
C GLY A 88 5.12 11.87 11.76
N LYS A 89 3.89 11.39 11.54
CA LYS A 89 3.04 10.83 12.60
C LYS A 89 2.60 9.43 12.23
N ILE A 90 2.70 8.50 13.18
CA ILE A 90 2.18 7.15 12.99
C ILE A 90 0.65 7.20 13.06
N VAL A 91 -0.03 6.72 12.01
CA VAL A 91 -1.49 6.62 11.98
C VAL A 91 -1.98 5.18 12.09
N MET A 92 -1.18 4.22 11.65
CA MET A 92 -1.42 2.80 11.89
C MET A 92 -0.16 2.20 12.50
N PRO A 93 -0.22 1.65 13.72
CA PRO A 93 0.96 1.07 14.36
C PRO A 93 1.42 -0.19 13.62
N ARG A 94 2.62 -0.65 13.94
CA ARG A 94 3.21 -1.84 13.33
C ARG A 94 2.24 -3.01 13.38
N THR A 95 1.89 -3.54 12.21
CA THR A 95 0.87 -4.56 12.03
C THR A 95 1.44 -5.69 11.17
N ARG A 96 1.28 -6.92 11.62
CA ARG A 96 1.65 -8.10 10.86
C ARG A 96 0.60 -8.38 9.79
N ILE A 97 1.03 -8.51 8.53
CA ILE A 97 0.21 -9.02 7.43
C ILE A 97 0.69 -10.43 7.15
N GLU A 98 -0.13 -11.41 7.49
CA GLU A 98 0.24 -12.81 7.34
C GLU A 98 0.63 -13.15 5.89
N GLY A 99 1.79 -13.79 5.74
CA GLY A 99 2.32 -14.18 4.45
C GLY A 99 2.94 -13.04 3.64
N VAL A 100 3.00 -11.83 4.18
CA VAL A 100 3.51 -10.65 3.47
C VAL A 100 4.67 -9.99 4.22
N GLY A 101 4.44 -9.56 5.44
CA GLY A 101 5.43 -8.85 6.23
C GLY A 101 4.80 -7.99 7.31
N GLU A 102 5.53 -6.96 7.74
CA GLU A 102 5.05 -6.02 8.75
C GLU A 102 5.00 -4.62 8.18
N LEU A 103 3.96 -3.89 8.52
CA LEU A 103 3.56 -2.63 7.90
C LEU A 103 3.26 -1.58 8.95
N ILE A 104 3.65 -0.35 8.66
CA ILE A 104 3.14 0.84 9.34
C ILE A 104 2.60 1.82 8.30
N TYR A 105 1.64 2.64 8.70
CA TYR A 105 1.27 3.82 7.94
C TYR A 105 1.55 5.05 8.76
N PHE A 106 2.07 6.07 8.09
CA PHE A 106 2.20 7.38 8.71
C PHE A 106 1.71 8.48 7.76
N ARG A 107 1.42 9.63 8.38
CA ARG A 107 1.39 10.86 7.61
C ARG A 107 2.82 11.38 7.55
N ASP A 108 3.23 11.78 6.35
CA ASP A 108 4.53 12.44 6.20
C ASP A 108 4.52 13.84 6.83
N SER A 109 5.59 14.59 6.70
CA SER A 109 5.72 15.94 7.25
C SER A 109 4.67 16.92 6.69
N GLU A 110 4.07 16.59 5.54
CA GLU A 110 3.10 17.42 4.83
C GLU A 110 1.66 16.89 4.94
N GLY A 111 1.45 15.85 5.74
CA GLY A 111 0.13 15.29 5.98
C GLY A 111 -0.32 14.23 4.99
N ASN A 112 0.53 13.78 4.09
CA ASN A 112 0.21 12.73 3.12
C ASN A 112 0.34 11.35 3.75
N LEU A 113 -0.57 10.45 3.40
CA LEU A 113 -0.55 9.07 3.90
C LEU A 113 0.45 8.23 3.11
N VAL A 114 1.35 7.54 3.81
CA VAL A 114 2.35 6.65 3.20
C VAL A 114 2.60 5.45 4.10
N GLY A 115 2.73 4.27 3.48
CA GLY A 115 3.06 3.03 4.17
C GLY A 115 4.52 2.66 4.02
N ALA A 116 5.07 2.01 5.05
CA ALA A 116 6.37 1.37 4.98
C ALA A 116 6.19 -0.10 5.34
N MET A 117 6.74 -0.99 4.53
CA MET A 117 6.59 -2.43 4.67
C MET A 117 7.95 -3.10 4.74
N GLN A 118 8.16 -3.88 5.78
CA GLN A 118 9.26 -4.83 5.82
C GLN A 118 8.72 -6.19 5.38
N TYR A 119 9.02 -6.55 4.15
CA TYR A 119 8.54 -7.80 3.56
C TYR A 119 9.29 -9.00 4.12
N ASP A 120 8.60 -10.14 4.20
CA ASP A 120 9.24 -11.39 4.56
C ASP A 120 10.29 -11.76 3.51
N THR A 121 11.39 -12.38 3.93
CA THR A 121 12.54 -12.69 3.08
C THR A 121 12.13 -13.46 1.83
N GLY A 122 12.61 -13.00 0.67
CA GLY A 122 12.40 -13.67 -0.61
C GLY A 122 11.07 -13.34 -1.28
N LEU A 123 10.22 -12.56 -0.64
CA LEU A 123 8.87 -12.31 -1.16
C LEU A 123 8.84 -11.24 -2.27
N TRP A 124 9.70 -10.22 -2.17
CA TRP A 124 9.64 -9.04 -3.05
C TRP A 124 11.01 -8.62 -3.58
N GLU A 125 11.85 -9.56 -3.79
CA GLU A 125 13.19 -9.30 -4.34
C GLU A 125 13.22 -9.23 -5.87
#